data_5a8e5ace6eb81aa25fa433ecee2b6906
#
_entry.id   5a8e5ace6eb81aa25fa433ecee2b6906
#
_cell.length_a   1.000
_cell.length_b   1.000
_cell.length_c   1.000
_cell.angle_alpha   90.00
_cell.angle_beta   90.00
_cell.angle_gamma   90.00
#
_symmetry.space_group_name_H-M   'P 1'
#
loop_
_entity.id
_entity.type
_entity.pdbx_description
1 polymer ?
#
loop_
_entity_poly.entity_id
_entity_poly.type
_entity_poly.pdbx_seq_one_letter_code
_entity_poly.pdbx_strand_id
1 'polypeptide(L)'
;RGISLPTKMNTGEKNPDGGDVGNNVTGDIAIRKALNYGIDRTSLCEGALNGIGYPNYDGIAHQLPWANNATAIEDGDIAKANETLEKAGWVDSDGDGIREKNGTKASFELYYSSDAPERQAIAVSVSEQAKEMGIEVKAIGSNWDEMDGVKNSQPIIWGFGSTDPSTIWSEYHSSQAGIGYNNPAYINDSVIDQHIDNAFKLSRESSYSEWSKAVWDGSHGISPQGDASWLWIGEIKYGYFVDDSLDISNDTALLQPHGGDIFGNIYDWKRVSSIEK
;
A
#
# COMPACT_ATOMS: atom_id res chain seq x y z
N ARG A 1 -4.17 4.70 1.62
CA ARG A 1 -3.38 4.08 2.69
C ARG A 1 -2.93 2.70 2.28
N GLY A 2 -1.66 2.38 2.62
CA GLY A 2 -1.08 1.07 2.37
C GLY A 2 -0.03 0.73 3.41
N ILE A 3 0.32 -0.54 3.46
CA ILE A 3 1.34 -1.10 4.35
C ILE A 3 2.47 -1.63 3.49
N SER A 4 3.68 -1.07 3.63
CA SER A 4 4.86 -1.64 2.99
C SER A 4 5.23 -2.97 3.65
N LEU A 5 5.52 -3.97 2.84
CA LEU A 5 5.91 -5.31 3.31
C LEU A 5 7.33 -5.60 2.81
N PRO A 6 8.38 -5.47 3.64
CA PRO A 6 9.75 -5.76 3.22
C PRO A 6 9.85 -7.10 2.49
N THR A 7 10.40 -7.08 1.27
CA THR A 7 10.41 -8.24 0.37
C THR A 7 11.64 -9.12 0.50
N LYS A 8 12.69 -8.64 1.19
CA LYS A 8 13.92 -9.39 1.46
C LYS A 8 13.85 -10.10 2.80
N MET A 9 14.55 -11.23 2.90
CA MET A 9 14.90 -11.83 4.19
C MET A 9 15.96 -10.97 4.87
N ASN A 10 15.94 -10.89 6.20
CA ASN A 10 17.02 -10.21 6.94
C ASN A 10 18.28 -11.07 6.90
N THR A 11 19.29 -10.59 6.22
CA THR A 11 20.61 -11.22 6.10
C THR A 11 21.73 -10.39 6.74
N GLY A 12 21.38 -9.33 7.47
CA GLY A 12 22.30 -8.35 8.03
C GLY A 12 22.68 -7.22 7.05
N GLU A 13 21.99 -7.14 5.88
CA GLU A 13 22.14 -6.02 4.95
C GLU A 13 21.69 -4.72 5.62
N LYS A 14 22.39 -3.63 5.33
CA LYS A 14 22.06 -2.29 5.81
C LYS A 14 21.69 -1.38 4.64
N ASN A 15 20.71 -0.51 4.84
CA ASN A 15 20.42 0.57 3.91
C ASN A 15 21.51 1.67 3.97
N PRO A 16 21.50 2.65 3.06
CA PRO A 16 22.48 3.76 3.07
C PRO A 16 22.52 4.56 4.37
N ASP A 17 21.43 4.61 5.13
CA ASP A 17 21.33 5.32 6.41
C ASP A 17 21.75 4.46 7.60
N GLY A 18 22.14 3.20 7.37
CA GLY A 18 22.60 2.24 8.38
C GLY A 18 21.48 1.43 9.05
N GLY A 19 20.23 1.62 8.66
CA GLY A 19 19.08 0.83 9.11
C GLY A 19 19.11 -0.61 8.58
N ASP A 20 18.42 -1.52 9.27
CA ASP A 20 18.30 -2.92 8.83
C ASP A 20 17.44 -3.03 7.56
N VAL A 21 17.78 -4.00 6.70
CA VAL A 21 17.01 -4.36 5.50
C VAL A 21 16.49 -5.80 5.65
N GLY A 22 15.21 -5.95 5.33
CA GLY A 22 14.57 -7.26 5.26
C GLY A 22 13.94 -7.73 6.57
N ASN A 23 12.98 -8.62 6.42
CA ASN A 23 12.19 -9.20 7.51
C ASN A 23 12.01 -10.70 7.27
N ASN A 24 12.28 -11.53 8.28
CA ASN A 24 12.26 -12.98 8.12
C ASN A 24 10.85 -13.59 7.99
N VAL A 25 9.82 -12.79 8.17
CA VAL A 25 8.41 -13.17 7.97
C VAL A 25 7.90 -12.62 6.65
N THR A 26 7.86 -11.30 6.47
CA THR A 26 7.36 -10.68 5.24
C THR A 26 8.29 -10.86 4.04
N GLY A 27 9.56 -11.19 4.24
CA GLY A 27 10.47 -11.62 3.18
C GLY A 27 10.00 -12.85 2.42
N ASP A 28 9.20 -13.72 3.07
CA ASP A 28 8.51 -14.81 2.36
C ASP A 28 7.28 -14.28 1.62
N ILE A 29 7.26 -14.46 0.30
CA ILE A 29 6.16 -14.01 -0.56
C ILE A 29 4.81 -14.64 -0.18
N ALA A 30 4.80 -15.83 0.41
CA ALA A 30 3.57 -16.49 0.82
C ALA A 30 2.87 -15.74 1.94
N ILE A 31 3.61 -15.16 2.89
CA ILE A 31 3.06 -14.28 3.93
C ILE A 31 2.45 -13.03 3.30
N ARG A 32 3.17 -12.36 2.39
CA ARG A 32 2.66 -11.15 1.74
C ARG A 32 1.41 -11.42 0.92
N LYS A 33 1.37 -12.52 0.18
CA LYS A 33 0.19 -12.94 -0.58
C LYS A 33 -0.97 -13.34 0.32
N ALA A 34 -0.72 -14.07 1.41
CA ALA A 34 -1.75 -14.43 2.37
C ALA A 34 -2.40 -13.19 3.00
N LEU A 35 -1.59 -12.22 3.43
CA LEU A 35 -2.10 -10.94 3.93
C LEU A 35 -2.96 -10.23 2.88
N ASN A 36 -2.51 -10.20 1.62
CA ASN A 36 -3.27 -9.58 0.54
C ASN A 36 -4.59 -10.28 0.24
N TYR A 37 -4.66 -11.60 0.31
CA TYR A 37 -5.89 -12.36 0.07
C TYR A 37 -6.84 -12.34 1.27
N GLY A 38 -6.31 -12.50 2.49
CA GLY A 38 -7.11 -12.70 3.68
C GLY A 38 -7.58 -11.43 4.38
N ILE A 39 -6.94 -10.28 4.13
CA ILE A 39 -7.40 -9.01 4.71
C ILE A 39 -8.59 -8.47 3.91
N ASP A 40 -9.70 -8.25 4.59
CA ASP A 40 -10.93 -7.67 4.05
C ASP A 40 -10.82 -6.12 4.04
N ARG A 41 -10.47 -5.58 2.87
CA ARG A 41 -10.32 -4.12 2.66
C ARG A 41 -11.64 -3.39 2.75
N THR A 42 -12.72 -4.05 2.34
CA THR A 42 -14.07 -3.46 2.39
C THR A 42 -14.44 -3.17 3.84
N SER A 43 -14.29 -4.15 4.72
CA SER A 43 -14.55 -3.96 6.14
C SER A 43 -13.59 -2.94 6.79
N LEU A 44 -12.33 -2.87 6.36
CA LEU A 44 -11.38 -1.83 6.80
C LEU A 44 -11.80 -0.44 6.35
N CYS A 45 -12.25 -0.27 5.11
CA CYS A 45 -12.74 1.01 4.61
C CYS A 45 -14.01 1.46 5.34
N GLU A 46 -14.91 0.55 5.64
CA GLU A 46 -16.12 0.84 6.40
C GLU A 46 -15.85 1.16 7.87
N GLY A 47 -15.03 0.36 8.54
CA GLY A 47 -14.71 0.49 9.97
C GLY A 47 -13.60 1.50 10.24
N ALA A 48 -12.36 1.19 9.88
CA ALA A 48 -11.19 2.01 10.23
C ALA A 48 -11.17 3.36 9.49
N LEU A 49 -11.71 3.43 8.27
CA LEU A 49 -11.81 4.66 7.48
C LEU A 49 -13.21 5.31 7.52
N ASN A 50 -14.11 4.87 8.41
CA ASN A 50 -15.45 5.44 8.61
C ASN A 50 -16.28 5.55 7.30
N GLY A 51 -16.11 4.65 6.36
CA GLY A 51 -16.80 4.65 5.07
C GLY A 51 -16.35 5.73 4.08
N ILE A 52 -15.26 6.46 4.37
CA ILE A 52 -14.74 7.50 3.48
C ILE A 52 -13.66 7.00 2.52
N GLY A 53 -13.44 5.68 2.44
CA GLY A 53 -12.48 5.04 1.55
C GLY A 53 -13.11 4.07 0.58
N TYR A 54 -12.34 3.71 -0.45
CA TYR A 54 -12.63 2.59 -1.36
C TYR A 54 -11.50 1.59 -1.27
N PRO A 55 -11.75 0.27 -1.32
CA PRO A 55 -10.69 -0.72 -1.47
C PRO A 55 -9.75 -0.40 -2.62
N ASN A 56 -8.46 -0.54 -2.38
CA ASN A 56 -7.43 -0.35 -3.40
C ASN A 56 -6.38 -1.46 -3.28
N TYR A 57 -5.81 -1.92 -4.40
CA TYR A 57 -4.96 -3.09 -4.46
C TYR A 57 -3.53 -2.79 -4.95
N ASP A 58 -3.27 -1.57 -5.41
CA ASP A 58 -2.00 -1.19 -6.03
C ASP A 58 -1.51 0.24 -5.70
N GLY A 59 -2.28 0.99 -4.90
CA GLY A 59 -1.95 2.36 -4.50
C GLY A 59 -2.23 3.43 -5.55
N ILE A 60 -2.76 3.05 -6.71
CA ILE A 60 -3.09 3.98 -7.80
C ILE A 60 -4.58 4.27 -7.76
N ALA A 61 -4.95 5.56 -7.79
CA ALA A 61 -6.35 5.95 -7.84
C ALA A 61 -7.00 5.45 -9.14
N HIS A 62 -8.15 4.78 -8.99
CA HIS A 62 -8.83 4.08 -10.10
C HIS A 62 -9.26 4.98 -11.26
N GLN A 63 -9.34 6.31 -11.06
CA GLN A 63 -9.67 7.28 -12.09
C GLN A 63 -8.46 7.67 -12.96
N LEU A 64 -7.23 7.30 -12.56
CA LEU A 64 -6.05 7.66 -13.31
C LEU A 64 -5.90 6.82 -14.58
N PRO A 65 -5.44 7.42 -15.70
CA PRO A 65 -5.40 6.72 -16.98
C PRO A 65 -4.38 5.57 -17.05
N TRP A 66 -3.50 5.45 -16.06
CA TRP A 66 -2.58 4.32 -15.90
C TRP A 66 -3.01 3.33 -14.83
N ALA A 67 -4.20 3.49 -14.23
CA ALA A 67 -4.74 2.51 -13.29
C ALA A 67 -4.93 1.15 -13.98
N ASN A 68 -4.68 0.08 -13.21
CA ASN A 68 -4.79 -1.28 -13.72
C ASN A 68 -5.88 -2.07 -12.95
N ASN A 69 -7.07 -2.15 -13.54
CA ASN A 69 -8.20 -2.84 -12.90
C ASN A 69 -7.99 -4.35 -12.72
N ALA A 70 -6.97 -4.94 -13.39
CA ALA A 70 -6.67 -6.36 -13.23
C ALA A 70 -5.94 -6.68 -11.91
N THR A 71 -5.57 -5.67 -11.12
CA THR A 71 -4.97 -5.86 -9.79
C THR A 71 -5.99 -6.25 -8.72
N ALA A 72 -7.27 -5.96 -8.94
CA ALA A 72 -8.34 -6.31 -8.02
C ALA A 72 -8.44 -7.82 -7.81
N ILE A 73 -8.60 -8.22 -6.56
CA ILE A 73 -8.77 -9.60 -6.13
C ILE A 73 -10.02 -9.71 -5.26
N GLU A 74 -10.46 -10.94 -4.99
CA GLU A 74 -11.46 -11.20 -3.96
C GLU A 74 -10.89 -10.85 -2.58
N ASP A 75 -11.62 -10.02 -1.83
CA ASP A 75 -11.23 -9.54 -0.51
C ASP A 75 -11.65 -10.53 0.58
N GLY A 76 -10.84 -10.65 1.64
CA GLY A 76 -11.18 -11.48 2.80
C GLY A 76 -11.22 -12.98 2.51
N ASP A 77 -10.53 -13.46 1.47
CA ASP A 77 -10.45 -14.88 1.13
C ASP A 77 -9.48 -15.62 2.06
N ILE A 78 -9.95 -15.89 3.28
CA ILE A 78 -9.19 -16.62 4.30
C ILE A 78 -8.83 -18.04 3.84
N ALA A 79 -9.69 -18.69 3.04
CA ALA A 79 -9.40 -20.02 2.54
C ALA A 79 -8.18 -20.02 1.61
N LYS A 80 -8.13 -19.10 0.67
CA LYS A 80 -6.99 -18.92 -0.24
C LYS A 80 -5.72 -18.48 0.49
N ALA A 81 -5.84 -17.60 1.49
CA ALA A 81 -4.73 -17.19 2.33
C ALA A 81 -4.11 -18.38 3.06
N ASN A 82 -4.95 -19.21 3.71
CA ASN A 82 -4.51 -20.42 4.41
C ASN A 82 -3.88 -21.44 3.46
N GLU A 83 -4.50 -21.69 2.30
CA GLU A 83 -3.93 -22.58 1.27
C GLU A 83 -2.55 -22.09 0.81
N THR A 84 -2.37 -20.76 0.65
CA THR A 84 -1.10 -20.16 0.25
C THR A 84 -0.01 -20.39 1.28
N LEU A 85 -0.34 -20.21 2.57
CA LEU A 85 0.59 -20.44 3.68
C LEU A 85 0.97 -21.91 3.80
N GLU A 86 -0.01 -22.81 3.75
CA GLU A 86 0.22 -24.27 3.88
C GLU A 86 1.09 -24.81 2.75
N LYS A 87 0.82 -24.42 1.50
CA LYS A 87 1.66 -24.80 0.34
C LYS A 87 3.10 -24.32 0.48
N ALA A 88 3.32 -23.20 1.17
CA ALA A 88 4.64 -22.64 1.43
C ALA A 88 5.31 -23.25 2.68
N GLY A 89 4.64 -24.10 3.44
CA GLY A 89 5.17 -24.77 4.63
C GLY A 89 5.02 -23.93 5.92
N TRP A 90 4.17 -22.93 5.94
CA TRP A 90 3.76 -22.23 7.15
C TRP A 90 2.63 -22.99 7.82
N VAL A 91 2.91 -23.63 8.96
CA VAL A 91 1.94 -24.45 9.70
C VAL A 91 2.05 -24.16 11.20
N ASP A 92 0.93 -24.24 11.91
CA ASP A 92 0.92 -24.21 13.39
C ASP A 92 1.23 -25.62 13.89
N SER A 93 2.47 -25.87 14.27
CA SER A 93 2.93 -27.20 14.67
C SER A 93 2.94 -27.40 16.19
N ASP A 94 2.94 -26.34 16.97
CA ASP A 94 2.88 -26.40 18.44
C ASP A 94 1.48 -26.13 19.02
N GLY A 95 0.53 -25.69 18.18
CA GLY A 95 -0.87 -25.50 18.55
C GLY A 95 -1.16 -24.22 19.30
N ASP A 96 -0.28 -23.20 19.20
CA ASP A 96 -0.46 -21.93 19.88
C ASP A 96 -1.28 -20.92 19.07
N GLY A 97 -1.69 -21.28 17.85
CA GLY A 97 -2.48 -20.46 16.94
C GLY A 97 -1.64 -19.57 16.02
N ILE A 98 -0.31 -19.61 16.11
CA ILE A 98 0.61 -18.87 15.25
C ILE A 98 1.36 -19.87 14.38
N ARG A 99 1.33 -19.66 13.05
CA ARG A 99 2.07 -20.53 12.13
C ARG A 99 3.57 -20.30 12.24
N GLU A 100 4.34 -21.36 12.00
CA GLU A 100 5.80 -21.28 11.90
C GLU A 100 6.32 -22.01 10.67
N LYS A 101 7.52 -21.61 10.25
CA LYS A 101 8.28 -22.23 9.18
C LYS A 101 9.77 -22.22 9.53
N ASN A 102 10.42 -23.37 9.53
CA ASN A 102 11.84 -23.52 9.85
C ASN A 102 12.23 -22.85 11.20
N GLY A 103 11.36 -22.93 12.19
CA GLY A 103 11.58 -22.34 13.53
C GLY A 103 11.32 -20.84 13.62
N THR A 104 10.87 -20.18 12.54
CA THR A 104 10.45 -18.79 12.54
C THR A 104 8.93 -18.72 12.68
N LYS A 105 8.42 -18.06 13.72
CA LYS A 105 6.98 -17.80 13.88
C LYS A 105 6.53 -16.72 12.90
N ALA A 106 5.31 -16.86 12.38
CA ALA A 106 4.63 -15.86 11.55
C ALA A 106 4.21 -14.66 12.42
N SER A 107 5.20 -13.94 12.97
CA SER A 107 5.01 -12.83 13.90
C SER A 107 5.90 -11.67 13.52
N PHE A 108 5.33 -10.46 13.37
CA PHE A 108 6.06 -9.24 13.06
C PHE A 108 5.39 -8.00 13.67
N GLU A 109 6.15 -6.92 13.71
CA GLU A 109 5.67 -5.61 14.15
C GLU A 109 5.17 -4.79 12.96
N LEU A 110 3.99 -4.17 13.11
CA LEU A 110 3.41 -3.21 12.16
C LEU A 110 3.42 -1.83 12.78
N TYR A 111 4.26 -0.96 12.24
CA TYR A 111 4.40 0.41 12.73
C TYR A 111 3.40 1.36 12.10
N TYR A 112 2.92 2.31 12.90
CA TYR A 112 2.07 3.40 12.46
C TYR A 112 2.39 4.69 13.23
N SER A 113 2.16 5.85 12.60
CA SER A 113 2.32 7.15 13.26
C SER A 113 1.29 7.30 14.37
N SER A 114 1.75 7.47 15.61
CA SER A 114 0.91 7.49 16.82
C SER A 114 -0.01 8.71 16.92
N ASP A 115 0.24 9.75 16.11
CA ASP A 115 -0.59 10.96 15.98
C ASP A 115 -1.73 10.82 14.95
N ALA A 116 -1.85 9.66 14.27
CA ALA A 116 -2.82 9.40 13.22
C ALA A 116 -3.84 8.30 13.64
N PRO A 117 -5.00 8.66 14.23
CA PRO A 117 -5.98 7.70 14.73
C PRO A 117 -6.48 6.70 13.67
N GLU A 118 -6.61 7.12 12.41
CA GLU A 118 -7.01 6.25 11.32
C GLU A 118 -5.96 5.17 11.02
N ARG A 119 -4.66 5.47 11.17
CA ARG A 119 -3.60 4.48 11.00
C ARG A 119 -3.57 3.48 12.14
N GLN A 120 -3.83 3.94 13.37
CA GLN A 120 -4.02 3.06 14.50
C GLN A 120 -5.19 2.10 14.27
N ALA A 121 -6.34 2.60 13.81
CA ALA A 121 -7.51 1.77 13.54
C ALA A 121 -7.21 0.73 12.45
N ILE A 122 -6.49 1.10 11.38
CA ILE A 122 -6.04 0.15 10.34
C ILE A 122 -5.12 -0.92 10.98
N ALA A 123 -4.11 -0.52 11.76
CA ALA A 123 -3.15 -1.45 12.35
C ALA A 123 -3.83 -2.48 13.25
N VAL A 124 -4.76 -2.03 14.10
CA VAL A 124 -5.53 -2.91 15.00
C VAL A 124 -6.41 -3.86 14.19
N SER A 125 -7.14 -3.36 13.19
CA SER A 125 -8.02 -4.20 12.35
C SER A 125 -7.23 -5.24 11.55
N VAL A 126 -6.07 -4.87 10.98
CA VAL A 126 -5.18 -5.81 10.29
C VAL A 126 -4.65 -6.86 11.28
N SER A 127 -4.27 -6.46 12.48
CA SER A 127 -3.82 -7.38 13.54
C SER A 127 -4.89 -8.42 13.88
N GLU A 128 -6.14 -8.00 14.03
CA GLU A 128 -7.24 -8.92 14.35
C GLU A 128 -7.55 -9.88 13.18
N GLN A 129 -7.63 -9.37 11.96
CA GLN A 129 -7.91 -10.21 10.79
C GLN A 129 -6.76 -11.19 10.48
N ALA A 130 -5.51 -10.80 10.69
CA ALA A 130 -4.35 -11.65 10.47
C ALA A 130 -4.32 -12.89 11.39
N LYS A 131 -4.92 -12.81 12.56
CA LYS A 131 -5.03 -13.96 13.49
C LYS A 131 -5.82 -15.12 12.89
N GLU A 132 -6.81 -14.85 12.03
CA GLU A 132 -7.60 -15.90 11.35
C GLU A 132 -6.75 -16.74 10.39
N MET A 133 -5.59 -16.19 9.98
CA MET A 133 -4.61 -16.85 9.13
C MET A 133 -3.45 -17.46 9.92
N GLY A 134 -3.46 -17.35 11.25
CA GLY A 134 -2.33 -17.78 12.10
C GLY A 134 -1.11 -16.86 11.98
N ILE A 135 -1.30 -15.58 11.67
CA ILE A 135 -0.25 -14.57 11.61
C ILE A 135 -0.44 -13.58 12.76
N GLU A 136 0.58 -13.43 13.60
CA GLU A 136 0.60 -12.44 14.67
C GLU A 136 1.15 -11.11 14.14
N VAL A 137 0.32 -10.08 14.11
CA VAL A 137 0.72 -8.71 13.76
C VAL A 137 0.65 -7.84 15.00
N LYS A 138 1.80 -7.33 15.46
CA LYS A 138 1.91 -6.47 16.64
C LYS A 138 1.83 -5.01 16.20
N ALA A 139 0.71 -4.34 16.47
CA ALA A 139 0.52 -2.93 16.15
C ALA A 139 1.36 -2.04 17.08
N ILE A 140 2.30 -1.27 16.53
CA ILE A 140 3.24 -0.41 17.25
C ILE A 140 3.01 1.04 16.86
N GLY A 141 2.47 1.85 17.76
CA GLY A 141 2.40 3.30 17.59
C GLY A 141 3.75 3.95 17.85
N SER A 142 4.26 4.73 16.91
CA SER A 142 5.59 5.30 16.96
C SER A 142 5.64 6.71 16.35
N ASN A 143 6.76 7.40 16.50
CA ASN A 143 7.06 8.64 15.82
C ASN A 143 7.84 8.38 14.51
N TRP A 144 7.94 9.40 13.67
CA TRP A 144 8.60 9.25 12.37
C TRP A 144 10.10 8.98 12.46
N ASP A 145 10.80 9.48 13.51
CA ASP A 145 12.25 9.25 13.67
C ASP A 145 12.53 7.76 13.95
N GLU A 146 11.72 7.13 14.79
CA GLU A 146 11.82 5.69 15.06
C GLU A 146 11.42 4.85 13.85
N MET A 147 10.33 5.23 13.15
CA MET A 147 9.89 4.54 11.94
C MET A 147 10.92 4.63 10.81
N ASP A 148 11.64 5.75 10.70
CA ASP A 148 12.72 5.91 9.74
C ASP A 148 13.84 4.87 9.94
N GLY A 149 14.16 4.57 11.21
CA GLY A 149 15.16 3.55 11.56
C GLY A 149 14.79 2.11 11.15
N VAL A 150 13.50 1.80 11.00
CA VAL A 150 12.99 0.45 10.70
C VAL A 150 12.28 0.33 9.35
N LYS A 151 12.23 1.39 8.55
CA LYS A 151 11.43 1.52 7.31
C LYS A 151 11.66 0.43 6.27
N ASN A 152 12.83 -0.18 6.27
CA ASN A 152 13.19 -1.24 5.31
C ASN A 152 13.23 -2.64 5.94
N SER A 153 12.91 -2.77 7.23
CA SER A 153 12.93 -4.03 7.96
C SER A 153 11.61 -4.39 8.64
N GLN A 154 10.74 -3.42 8.84
CA GLN A 154 9.42 -3.65 9.43
C GLN A 154 8.31 -3.11 8.51
N PRO A 155 7.14 -3.75 8.48
CA PRO A 155 5.94 -3.19 7.89
C PRO A 155 5.55 -1.85 8.52
N ILE A 156 5.23 -0.87 7.68
CA ILE A 156 4.79 0.46 8.12
C ILE A 156 3.53 0.87 7.36
N ILE A 157 2.60 1.54 8.04
CA ILE A 157 1.42 2.16 7.42
C ILE A 157 1.78 3.53 6.86
N TRP A 158 1.69 3.64 5.55
CA TRP A 158 1.98 4.86 4.80
C TRP A 158 0.72 5.56 4.29
N GLY A 159 0.91 6.81 3.89
CA GLY A 159 0.00 7.50 3.00
C GLY A 159 0.74 7.88 1.74
N PHE A 160 0.38 7.27 0.63
CA PHE A 160 0.86 7.62 -0.69
C PHE A 160 -0.30 8.02 -1.59
N GLY A 161 0.01 8.60 -2.69
CA GLY A 161 -0.92 8.95 -3.75
C GLY A 161 -0.41 10.14 -4.53
N SER A 162 -0.46 10.03 -5.84
CA SER A 162 -0.02 11.07 -6.76
C SER A 162 -0.90 11.09 -8.00
N THR A 163 -0.98 12.26 -8.62
CA THR A 163 -1.52 12.45 -9.97
C THR A 163 -0.44 12.38 -11.04
N ASP A 164 0.78 11.98 -10.67
CA ASP A 164 1.92 11.79 -11.56
C ASP A 164 2.36 10.31 -11.50
N PRO A 165 2.43 9.59 -12.63
CA PRO A 165 2.83 8.20 -12.66
C PRO A 165 4.30 7.96 -12.25
N SER A 166 5.15 8.99 -12.25
CA SER A 166 6.54 8.84 -11.83
C SER A 166 6.72 8.45 -10.36
N THR A 167 5.68 8.56 -9.53
CA THR A 167 5.69 7.98 -8.18
C THR A 167 5.86 6.46 -8.19
N ILE A 168 5.42 5.77 -9.24
CA ILE A 168 5.65 4.33 -9.42
C ILE A 168 7.16 4.04 -9.45
N TRP A 169 7.96 4.92 -10.07
CA TRP A 169 9.42 4.80 -10.03
C TRP A 169 9.99 4.97 -8.62
N SER A 170 9.58 6.01 -7.92
CA SER A 170 10.11 6.25 -6.57
C SER A 170 9.71 5.18 -5.57
N GLU A 171 8.51 4.61 -5.71
CA GLU A 171 7.98 3.63 -4.77
C GLU A 171 8.44 2.19 -5.07
N TYR A 172 8.77 1.88 -6.33
CA TYR A 172 8.90 0.46 -6.74
C TYR A 172 10.16 0.13 -7.54
N HIS A 173 10.83 1.09 -8.16
CA HIS A 173 12.05 0.79 -8.92
C HIS A 173 13.19 0.38 -7.99
N SER A 174 13.94 -0.68 -8.35
CA SER A 174 15.01 -1.24 -7.52
C SER A 174 16.12 -0.24 -7.18
N SER A 175 16.42 0.69 -8.10
CA SER A 175 17.42 1.75 -7.86
C SER A 175 17.01 2.75 -6.78
N GLN A 176 15.75 2.74 -6.36
CA GLN A 176 15.22 3.63 -5.32
C GLN A 176 15.23 3.00 -3.93
N ALA A 177 15.57 1.71 -3.83
CA ALA A 177 15.55 0.98 -2.57
C ALA A 177 16.46 1.63 -1.51
N GLY A 178 15.87 1.99 -0.38
CA GLY A 178 16.57 2.59 0.75
C GLY A 178 16.99 4.04 0.59
N ILE A 179 16.56 4.74 -0.48
CA ILE A 179 16.85 6.17 -0.69
C ILE A 179 15.71 7.00 -0.07
N GLY A 180 15.95 7.61 1.08
CA GLY A 180 14.91 8.31 1.82
C GLY A 180 13.74 7.39 2.15
N TYR A 181 12.53 7.76 1.75
CA TYR A 181 11.32 6.95 1.89
C TYR A 181 10.92 6.20 0.61
N ASN A 182 11.78 6.22 -0.41
CA ASN A 182 11.52 5.53 -1.68
C ASN A 182 11.69 4.02 -1.52
N ASN A 183 10.92 3.27 -2.28
CA ASN A 183 10.91 1.80 -2.30
C ASN A 183 11.14 1.16 -0.91
N PRO A 184 10.28 1.47 0.09
CA PRO A 184 10.50 1.03 1.46
C PRO A 184 10.41 -0.49 1.61
N ALA A 185 9.69 -1.16 0.71
CA ALA A 185 9.59 -2.61 0.66
C ALA A 185 10.85 -3.30 0.10
N TYR A 186 11.81 -2.56 -0.44
CA TYR A 186 13.04 -3.08 -1.04
C TYR A 186 12.79 -4.04 -2.20
N ILE A 187 11.82 -3.68 -3.06
CA ILE A 187 11.51 -4.44 -4.28
C ILE A 187 12.73 -4.45 -5.18
N ASN A 188 13.01 -5.61 -5.77
CA ASN A 188 14.08 -5.80 -6.74
C ASN A 188 13.62 -6.79 -7.81
N ASP A 189 12.80 -6.32 -8.74
CA ASP A 189 12.27 -7.07 -9.87
C ASP A 189 12.63 -6.36 -11.18
N SER A 190 13.45 -7.02 -12.00
CA SER A 190 13.95 -6.46 -13.27
C SER A 190 12.87 -6.26 -14.32
N VAL A 191 11.73 -6.96 -14.23
CA VAL A 191 10.59 -6.77 -15.17
C VAL A 191 9.83 -5.50 -14.80
N ILE A 192 9.61 -5.27 -13.50
CA ILE A 192 9.02 -4.01 -13.01
C ILE A 192 9.92 -2.83 -13.40
N ASP A 193 11.21 -2.93 -13.13
CA ASP A 193 12.19 -1.89 -13.50
C ASP A 193 12.16 -1.60 -15.01
N GLN A 194 12.09 -2.63 -15.84
CA GLN A 194 12.06 -2.48 -17.30
C GLN A 194 10.80 -1.74 -17.78
N HIS A 195 9.63 -2.03 -17.22
CA HIS A 195 8.40 -1.31 -17.55
C HIS A 195 8.50 0.16 -17.14
N ILE A 196 9.02 0.45 -15.95
CA ILE A 196 9.25 1.81 -15.47
C ILE A 196 10.22 2.56 -16.39
N ASP A 197 11.36 1.96 -16.71
CA ASP A 197 12.37 2.52 -17.62
C ASP A 197 11.83 2.77 -19.03
N ASN A 198 10.98 1.89 -19.52
CA ASN A 198 10.33 2.06 -20.80
C ASN A 198 9.32 3.21 -20.78
N ALA A 199 8.57 3.35 -19.70
CA ALA A 199 7.62 4.44 -19.54
C ALA A 199 8.31 5.82 -19.63
N PHE A 200 9.48 6.00 -19.03
CA PHE A 200 10.25 7.24 -19.12
C PHE A 200 10.78 7.58 -20.53
N LYS A 201 10.85 6.60 -21.43
CA LYS A 201 11.29 6.82 -22.83
C LYS A 201 10.15 7.27 -23.74
N LEU A 202 8.91 7.26 -23.26
CA LEU A 202 7.71 7.53 -24.05
C LEU A 202 7.14 8.91 -23.73
N SER A 203 6.30 9.43 -24.63
CA SER A 203 5.49 10.61 -24.32
C SER A 203 4.46 10.27 -23.26
N ARG A 204 3.94 11.29 -22.57
CA ARG A 204 3.05 11.13 -21.41
C ARG A 204 1.95 10.09 -21.64
N GLU A 205 1.13 10.28 -22.66
CA GLU A 205 -0.01 9.38 -22.93
C GLU A 205 0.43 7.99 -23.37
N SER A 206 1.51 7.91 -24.17
CA SER A 206 2.05 6.62 -24.64
C SER A 206 2.68 5.82 -23.49
N SER A 207 3.10 6.47 -22.43
CA SER A 207 3.73 5.82 -21.26
C SER A 207 2.72 5.13 -20.32
N TYR A 208 1.43 5.48 -20.39
CA TYR A 208 0.43 4.95 -19.44
C TYR A 208 0.35 3.43 -19.46
N SER A 209 0.49 2.81 -20.64
CA SER A 209 0.50 1.35 -20.74
C SER A 209 1.69 0.70 -20.03
N GLU A 210 2.87 1.32 -20.07
CA GLU A 210 4.06 0.78 -19.40
C GLU A 210 3.96 0.98 -17.87
N TRP A 211 3.48 2.15 -17.41
CA TRP A 211 3.17 2.34 -16.00
C TRP A 211 2.17 1.31 -15.46
N SER A 212 1.09 1.06 -16.22
CA SER A 212 0.09 0.05 -15.88
C SER A 212 0.67 -1.37 -15.82
N LYS A 213 1.61 -1.71 -16.71
CA LYS A 213 2.29 -3.02 -16.71
C LYS A 213 3.28 -3.17 -15.56
N ALA A 214 3.95 -2.09 -15.11
CA ALA A 214 4.77 -2.15 -13.91
C ALA A 214 3.95 -2.54 -12.68
N VAL A 215 2.67 -2.15 -12.66
CA VAL A 215 1.73 -2.55 -11.61
C VAL A 215 1.33 -4.01 -11.75
N TRP A 216 0.93 -4.43 -12.96
CA TRP A 216 0.63 -5.82 -13.28
C TRP A 216 0.61 -6.07 -14.80
N ASP A 217 1.50 -6.89 -15.32
CA ASP A 217 1.58 -7.23 -16.74
C ASP A 217 0.84 -8.53 -17.11
N GLY A 218 0.26 -9.21 -16.11
CA GLY A 218 -0.37 -10.53 -16.23
C GLY A 218 0.49 -11.68 -15.68
N SER A 219 1.76 -11.42 -15.36
CA SER A 219 2.70 -12.40 -14.81
C SER A 219 3.62 -11.81 -13.72
N HIS A 220 4.01 -10.55 -13.86
CA HIS A 220 4.86 -9.79 -12.94
C HIS A 220 4.20 -8.48 -12.57
N GLY A 221 4.62 -7.89 -11.46
CA GLY A 221 4.18 -6.59 -10.98
C GLY A 221 4.07 -6.54 -9.47
N ILE A 222 3.79 -5.33 -8.98
CA ILE A 222 3.69 -5.04 -7.54
C ILE A 222 2.37 -5.49 -6.91
N SER A 223 1.39 -5.86 -7.73
CA SER A 223 0.05 -6.23 -7.31
C SER A 223 0.01 -7.44 -6.37
N PRO A 224 -1.15 -7.71 -5.72
CA PRO A 224 -1.34 -8.91 -4.90
C PRO A 224 -1.03 -10.23 -5.62
N GLN A 225 -1.25 -10.29 -6.94
CA GLN A 225 -0.96 -11.46 -7.76
C GLN A 225 0.53 -11.62 -8.05
N GLY A 226 1.28 -10.50 -8.10
CA GLY A 226 2.72 -10.44 -8.35
C GLY A 226 3.54 -10.53 -7.06
N ASP A 227 4.38 -9.52 -6.82
CA ASP A 227 5.28 -9.45 -5.65
C ASP A 227 4.55 -9.26 -4.32
N ALA A 228 3.33 -8.74 -4.35
CA ALA A 228 2.54 -8.43 -3.16
C ALA A 228 3.35 -7.62 -2.12
N SER A 229 4.20 -6.72 -2.61
CA SER A 229 5.16 -5.95 -1.79
C SER A 229 4.51 -4.90 -0.90
N TRP A 230 3.25 -4.63 -1.16
CA TRP A 230 2.39 -3.80 -0.34
C TRP A 230 1.06 -4.51 -0.06
N LEU A 231 0.52 -4.25 1.12
CA LEU A 231 -0.90 -4.45 1.41
C LEU A 231 -1.57 -3.08 1.29
N TRP A 232 -2.01 -2.73 0.09
CA TRP A 232 -2.81 -1.54 -0.11
C TRP A 232 -4.21 -1.76 0.49
N ILE A 233 -4.70 -0.77 1.23
CA ILE A 233 -5.97 -0.85 1.95
C ILE A 233 -7.05 -0.11 1.18
N GLY A 234 -6.83 1.17 0.90
CA GLY A 234 -7.85 1.94 0.24
C GLY A 234 -7.44 3.34 -0.16
N GLU A 235 -8.18 3.88 -1.12
CA GLU A 235 -8.19 5.28 -1.48
C GLU A 235 -9.06 6.05 -0.49
N ILE A 236 -8.59 7.20 -0.01
CA ILE A 236 -9.32 8.02 0.95
C ILE A 236 -9.98 9.19 0.22
N LYS A 237 -11.26 9.41 0.48
CA LYS A 237 -11.96 10.61 0.07
C LYS A 237 -11.68 11.74 1.06
N TYR A 238 -11.51 12.94 0.54
CA TYR A 238 -11.46 14.15 1.34
C TYR A 238 -12.81 14.85 1.28
N GLY A 239 -13.36 15.21 2.44
CA GLY A 239 -14.62 15.96 2.53
C GLY A 239 -14.35 17.43 2.80
N TYR A 240 -15.00 18.31 2.06
CA TYR A 240 -14.92 19.75 2.23
C TYR A 240 -16.31 20.35 2.41
N PHE A 241 -16.42 21.32 3.30
CA PHE A 241 -17.61 22.14 3.46
C PHE A 241 -17.33 23.48 2.81
N VAL A 242 -18.14 23.84 1.82
CA VAL A 242 -17.97 25.04 1.01
C VAL A 242 -19.25 25.87 1.09
N ASP A 243 -19.11 27.20 1.15
CA ASP A 243 -20.26 28.12 1.11
C ASP A 243 -21.02 28.02 -0.21
N ASP A 244 -22.34 27.97 -0.16
CA ASP A 244 -23.23 27.80 -1.34
C ASP A 244 -23.01 28.87 -2.42
N SER A 245 -22.41 30.02 -2.07
CA SER A 245 -22.09 31.09 -3.03
C SER A 245 -20.74 30.88 -3.72
N LEU A 246 -20.03 29.78 -3.44
CA LEU A 246 -18.73 29.50 -4.03
C LEU A 246 -18.79 28.21 -4.84
N ASP A 247 -18.59 28.33 -6.14
CA ASP A 247 -18.35 27.19 -7.03
C ASP A 247 -16.85 26.90 -7.10
N ILE A 248 -16.45 25.74 -6.60
CA ILE A 248 -15.06 25.27 -6.55
C ILE A 248 -14.77 24.15 -7.53
N SER A 249 -15.77 23.70 -8.28
CA SER A 249 -15.65 22.54 -9.16
C SER A 249 -15.78 22.93 -10.63
N ASN A 250 -15.00 22.26 -11.45
CA ASN A 250 -15.07 22.33 -12.91
C ASN A 250 -15.73 21.06 -13.49
N ASP A 251 -16.75 20.52 -12.85
CA ASP A 251 -17.43 19.27 -13.22
C ASP A 251 -16.51 18.02 -13.22
N THR A 252 -15.28 18.12 -12.73
CA THR A 252 -14.37 17.01 -12.59
C THR A 252 -14.09 16.72 -11.13
N ALA A 253 -14.15 15.45 -10.74
CA ALA A 253 -13.69 15.02 -9.44
C ALA A 253 -12.21 15.43 -9.27
N LEU A 254 -11.93 16.25 -8.26
CA LEU A 254 -10.57 16.69 -7.99
C LEU A 254 -9.82 15.53 -7.34
N LEU A 255 -8.90 14.94 -8.09
CA LEU A 255 -7.92 14.04 -7.51
C LEU A 255 -6.88 14.85 -6.76
N GLN A 256 -6.75 14.58 -5.47
CA GLN A 256 -5.75 15.20 -4.63
C GLN A 256 -4.62 14.21 -4.36
N PRO A 257 -3.36 14.60 -4.61
CA PRO A 257 -2.23 13.80 -4.16
C PRO A 257 -2.20 13.75 -2.63
N HIS A 258 -1.56 12.74 -2.07
CA HIS A 258 -1.35 12.67 -0.63
C HIS A 258 -0.60 13.92 -0.14
N GLY A 259 -1.16 14.58 0.89
CA GLY A 259 -0.63 15.87 1.39
C GLY A 259 -1.01 17.09 0.56
N GLY A 260 -1.77 16.92 -0.53
CA GLY A 260 -2.33 18.02 -1.30
C GLY A 260 -3.58 18.61 -0.62
N ASP A 261 -4.00 19.78 -1.11
CA ASP A 261 -5.19 20.47 -0.64
C ASP A 261 -6.14 20.86 -1.78
N ILE A 262 -7.31 21.39 -1.40
CA ILE A 262 -8.36 21.81 -2.31
C ILE A 262 -7.98 23.06 -3.14
N PHE A 263 -6.95 23.81 -2.73
CA PHE A 263 -6.61 25.10 -3.33
C PHE A 263 -5.83 25.00 -4.65
N GLY A 264 -5.50 23.79 -5.11
CA GLY A 264 -4.77 23.57 -6.34
C GLY A 264 -5.43 24.17 -7.60
N ASN A 265 -6.73 24.38 -7.58
CA ASN A 265 -7.50 25.01 -8.66
C ASN A 265 -8.20 26.32 -8.24
N ILE A 266 -7.72 27.00 -7.22
CA ILE A 266 -8.32 28.22 -6.66
C ILE A 266 -8.57 29.31 -7.74
N TYR A 267 -7.78 29.32 -8.81
CA TYR A 267 -7.93 30.26 -9.93
C TYR A 267 -9.23 30.05 -10.73
N ASP A 268 -9.81 28.86 -10.66
CA ASP A 268 -11.03 28.51 -11.35
C ASP A 268 -12.29 28.74 -10.50
N TRP A 269 -12.11 29.04 -9.22
CA TRP A 269 -13.21 29.26 -8.29
C TRP A 269 -14.02 30.50 -8.66
N LYS A 270 -15.32 30.39 -8.58
CA LYS A 270 -16.25 31.46 -8.94
C LYS A 270 -17.23 31.72 -7.81
N ARG A 271 -17.52 33.00 -7.60
CA ARG A 271 -18.69 33.37 -6.83
C ARG A 271 -19.92 33.22 -7.72
N VAL A 272 -20.88 32.42 -7.26
CA VAL A 272 -22.16 32.25 -7.89
C VAL A 272 -23.21 32.91 -7.01
N SER A 273 -24.25 33.57 -7.63
CA SER A 273 -25.39 34.01 -6.88
C SER A 273 -26.05 32.78 -6.28
N SER A 274 -26.41 32.83 -4.98
CA SER A 274 -27.12 31.75 -4.30
C SER A 274 -28.21 31.19 -5.19
N ILE A 275 -28.15 29.90 -5.50
CA ILE A 275 -29.20 29.24 -6.25
C ILE A 275 -30.40 29.27 -5.34
N GLU A 276 -31.45 29.98 -5.76
CA GLU A 276 -32.76 29.87 -5.13
C GLU A 276 -33.16 28.37 -5.20
N LYS A 277 -33.28 27.76 -4.02
CA LYS A 277 -33.72 26.38 -3.87
C LYS A 277 -35.18 26.22 -4.21
#